data_902fc8a7dcbcce95aa9df5958ecd5e4e
#
_entry.id   902fc8a7dcbcce95aa9df5958ecd5e4e
#
_cell.length_a   1.000
_cell.length_b   1.000
_cell.length_c   1.000
_cell.angle_alpha   90.00
_cell.angle_beta   90.00
_cell.angle_gamma   90.00
#
_symmetry.space_group_name_H-M   'P 1'
#
loop_
_entity.id
_entity.type
_entity.pdbx_description
1 polymer ?
#
loop_
_entity_poly.entity_id
_entity_poly.type
_entity_poly.pdbx_seq_one_letter_code
_entity_poly.pdbx_strand_id
1 'polypeptide(L)'
;GRPGAEDASLIRLSIPLRLALSRLSLPVLIAAAFGAMLLGKADTLLAERARVALADVLTPIWAALREPLGAVQGAVQEARQLLALREENARLREDNERLRRWHAAALALEAEVDMLRRQLAFVPEAAPAFHTARVVADGGGTYARALLLAAGPHHGVRKGQVALDERGLVGRVTEVGARSARVLLATDMNMRIPVTLEGSRARAIMVGTNGARPRLQHWPEGTLPEEGERVVTSAEANAFPSGLPVGVVRWSASVAPEIELFARLDRLDVVR
;
A
#
# COMPACT_ATOMS: atom_id res chain seq x y z
N GLY A 1 24.85 -45.49 7.58
CA GLY A 1 25.45 -44.22 7.30
C GLY A 1 25.04 -43.20 8.34
N ARG A 2 25.96 -42.74 9.19
CA ARG A 2 25.75 -41.63 10.11
C ARG A 2 26.19 -40.33 9.39
N PRO A 3 25.48 -39.23 9.52
CA PRO A 3 25.95 -37.92 9.08
C PRO A 3 26.79 -37.27 10.19
N GLY A 4 27.75 -36.47 9.73
CA GLY A 4 28.79 -35.85 10.49
C GLY A 4 28.36 -34.71 11.40
N ALA A 5 29.21 -34.51 12.37
CA ALA A 5 29.17 -33.45 13.37
C ALA A 5 29.50 -32.09 12.72
N GLU A 6 28.67 -31.11 12.97
CA GLU A 6 28.95 -29.72 12.65
C GLU A 6 29.93 -29.11 13.64
N ASP A 7 31.04 -28.65 13.14
CA ASP A 7 32.08 -27.91 13.84
C ASP A 7 31.56 -26.52 14.27
N ALA A 8 31.24 -26.39 15.54
CA ALA A 8 31.15 -25.09 16.20
C ALA A 8 32.56 -24.49 16.32
N SER A 9 32.92 -23.61 15.41
CA SER A 9 34.14 -22.80 15.49
C SER A 9 34.04 -21.77 16.61
N LEU A 10 34.37 -22.22 17.82
CA LEU A 10 34.67 -21.34 18.95
C LEU A 10 35.87 -20.47 18.56
N ILE A 11 35.69 -19.16 18.57
CA ILE A 11 36.72 -18.17 18.35
C ILE A 11 37.82 -18.42 19.38
N ARG A 12 38.92 -19.08 18.96
CA ARG A 12 40.14 -19.24 19.76
C ARG A 12 40.80 -17.87 19.87
N LEU A 13 40.58 -17.16 20.97
CA LEU A 13 41.40 -16.00 21.31
C LEU A 13 42.87 -16.43 21.29
N SER A 14 43.66 -15.79 20.46
CA SER A 14 45.07 -16.11 20.27
C SER A 14 45.82 -16.04 21.59
N ILE A 15 46.64 -17.05 21.84
CA ILE A 15 47.47 -17.24 23.05
C ILE A 15 48.25 -15.99 23.48
N PRO A 16 48.78 -15.11 22.57
CA PRO A 16 49.48 -13.89 22.98
C PRO A 16 48.57 -12.86 23.67
N LEU A 17 47.26 -12.85 23.37
CA LEU A 17 46.32 -11.91 24.01
C LEU A 17 46.03 -12.28 25.47
N ARG A 18 45.98 -13.57 25.77
CA ARG A 18 45.85 -14.06 27.18
C ARG A 18 47.07 -13.77 28.03
N LEU A 19 48.25 -13.90 27.45
CA LEU A 19 49.52 -13.56 28.13
C LEU A 19 49.72 -12.06 28.36
N ALA A 20 49.24 -11.22 27.45
CA ALA A 20 49.22 -9.76 27.62
C ALA A 20 48.22 -9.34 28.71
N LEU A 21 47.02 -9.93 28.73
CA LEU A 21 46.03 -9.63 29.76
C LEU A 21 46.44 -10.12 31.15
N SER A 22 47.12 -11.28 31.27
CA SER A 22 47.61 -11.78 32.56
C SER A 22 48.78 -11.00 33.13
N ARG A 23 49.61 -10.40 32.26
CA ARG A 23 50.71 -9.51 32.70
C ARG A 23 50.25 -8.11 33.14
N LEU A 24 49.11 -7.66 32.60
CA LEU A 24 48.49 -6.36 32.99
C LEU A 24 47.57 -6.52 34.23
N SER A 25 47.06 -7.69 34.52
CA SER A 25 46.18 -7.90 35.68
C SER A 25 46.88 -7.74 37.02
N LEU A 26 48.16 -8.18 37.13
CA LEU A 26 48.91 -8.09 38.37
C LEU A 26 49.20 -6.64 38.78
N PRO A 27 49.75 -5.75 37.90
CA PRO A 27 50.01 -4.34 38.30
C PRO A 27 48.70 -3.57 38.55
N VAL A 28 47.61 -3.89 37.81
CA VAL A 28 46.29 -3.26 38.04
C VAL A 28 45.69 -3.71 39.39
N LEU A 29 45.84 -4.96 39.77
CA LEU A 29 45.40 -5.46 41.07
C LEU A 29 46.21 -4.89 42.22
N ILE A 30 47.55 -4.73 42.07
CA ILE A 30 48.42 -4.08 43.02
C ILE A 30 48.08 -2.59 43.15
N ALA A 31 47.84 -1.90 42.05
CA ALA A 31 47.40 -0.50 42.06
C ALA A 31 46.05 -0.31 42.74
N ALA A 32 45.11 -1.21 42.48
CA ALA A 32 43.79 -1.20 43.11
C ALA A 32 43.85 -1.53 44.61
N ALA A 33 44.71 -2.47 45.03
CA ALA A 33 44.93 -2.79 46.44
C ALA A 33 45.66 -1.63 47.20
N PHE A 34 46.62 -1.00 46.54
CA PHE A 34 47.30 0.18 47.11
C PHE A 34 46.37 1.38 47.19
N GLY A 35 45.51 1.58 46.20
CA GLY A 35 44.46 2.60 46.21
C GLY A 35 43.45 2.37 47.34
N ALA A 36 43.01 1.11 47.55
CA ALA A 36 42.11 0.76 48.64
C ALA A 36 42.77 0.95 50.03
N MET A 37 44.06 0.66 50.15
CA MET A 37 44.81 0.84 51.40
C MET A 37 45.06 2.33 51.76
N LEU A 38 45.23 3.19 50.76
CA LEU A 38 45.29 4.64 50.91
C LEU A 38 43.95 5.28 51.26
N LEU A 39 42.83 4.70 50.80
CA LEU A 39 41.49 5.18 51.16
C LEU A 39 41.11 4.87 52.62
N GLY A 40 41.77 3.90 53.26
CA GLY A 40 41.45 3.45 54.64
C GLY A 40 42.13 4.26 55.74
N LYS A 41 43.09 5.16 55.45
CA LYS A 41 43.93 5.76 56.49
C LYS A 41 44.44 7.20 56.18
N ALA A 42 43.64 8.02 55.48
CA ALA A 42 44.13 9.35 55.12
C ALA A 42 43.14 10.46 55.37
N ASP A 43 43.68 11.55 55.97
CA ASP A 43 43.00 12.84 56.08
C ASP A 43 42.37 13.31 54.80
N THR A 44 41.20 13.96 54.90
CA THR A 44 40.32 14.36 53.83
C THR A 44 40.95 15.15 52.68
N LEU A 45 42.04 15.86 52.92
CA LEU A 45 42.79 16.67 51.94
C LEU A 45 43.71 15.85 51.02
N LEU A 46 44.23 14.70 51.48
CA LEU A 46 44.99 13.78 50.64
C LEU A 46 44.12 12.90 49.75
N ALA A 47 42.93 12.57 50.23
CA ALA A 47 41.98 11.79 49.48
C ALA A 47 41.42 12.53 48.25
N GLU A 48 41.22 13.86 48.36
CA GLU A 48 40.78 14.66 47.20
C GLU A 48 41.88 14.79 46.12
N ARG A 49 43.12 15.01 46.51
CA ARG A 49 44.24 15.08 45.55
C ARG A 49 44.52 13.75 44.88
N ALA A 50 44.37 12.64 45.59
CA ALA A 50 44.51 11.31 45.01
C ALA A 50 43.37 10.98 44.05
N ARG A 51 42.11 11.41 44.32
CA ARG A 51 41.00 11.25 43.42
C ARG A 51 41.15 12.01 42.11
N VAL A 52 41.62 13.26 42.18
CA VAL A 52 41.85 14.08 40.98
C VAL A 52 43.00 13.49 40.15
N ALA A 53 44.12 13.07 40.78
CA ALA A 53 45.22 12.44 40.07
C ALA A 53 44.85 11.09 39.45
N LEU A 54 44.00 10.29 40.10
CA LEU A 54 43.50 9.04 39.53
C LEU A 54 42.53 9.32 38.35
N ALA A 55 41.68 10.35 38.45
CA ALA A 55 40.80 10.76 37.39
C ALA A 55 41.57 11.21 36.15
N ASP A 56 42.65 12.01 36.35
CA ASP A 56 43.50 12.51 35.26
C ASP A 56 44.26 11.39 34.53
N VAL A 57 44.67 10.33 35.24
CA VAL A 57 45.37 9.16 34.65
C VAL A 57 44.34 8.21 33.95
N LEU A 58 43.14 8.12 34.49
CA LEU A 58 42.12 7.22 33.94
C LEU A 58 41.35 7.83 32.76
N THR A 59 41.24 9.17 32.71
CA THR A 59 40.51 9.88 31.64
C THR A 59 41.02 9.55 30.23
N PRO A 60 42.35 9.59 29.95
CA PRO A 60 42.85 9.24 28.61
C PRO A 60 42.64 7.77 28.25
N ILE A 61 42.67 6.88 29.25
CA ILE A 61 42.41 5.43 29.03
C ILE A 61 40.96 5.20 28.65
N TRP A 62 40.00 5.86 29.30
CA TRP A 62 38.60 5.80 28.94
C TRP A 62 38.30 6.44 27.59
N ALA A 63 38.99 7.52 27.25
CA ALA A 63 38.87 8.15 25.93
C ALA A 63 39.38 7.20 24.81
N ALA A 64 40.55 6.58 25.00
CA ALA A 64 41.15 5.65 24.06
C ALA A 64 40.32 4.35 23.88
N LEU A 65 39.56 3.92 24.89
CA LEU A 65 38.67 2.75 24.79
C LEU A 65 37.34 3.07 24.09
N ARG A 66 36.88 4.31 24.11
CA ARG A 66 35.62 4.73 23.48
C ARG A 66 35.75 4.95 21.98
N GLU A 67 36.86 5.42 21.48
CA GLU A 67 37.08 5.67 20.06
C GLU A 67 36.89 4.43 19.15
N PRO A 68 37.48 3.25 19.47
CA PRO A 68 37.31 2.10 18.58
C PRO A 68 35.90 1.55 18.55
N LEU A 69 35.08 1.71 19.61
CA LEU A 69 33.70 1.25 19.65
C LEU A 69 32.80 2.09 18.76
N GLY A 70 33.02 3.39 18.68
CA GLY A 70 32.29 4.28 17.77
C GLY A 70 32.58 3.99 16.29
N ALA A 71 33.86 3.77 15.97
CA ALA A 71 34.29 3.44 14.61
C ALA A 71 33.70 2.09 14.11
N VAL A 72 33.67 1.06 14.98
CA VAL A 72 33.10 -0.23 14.66
C VAL A 72 31.57 -0.13 14.48
N GLN A 73 30.91 0.64 15.33
CA GLN A 73 29.45 0.87 15.19
C GLN A 73 29.13 1.63 13.91
N GLY A 74 29.91 2.64 13.54
CA GLY A 74 29.79 3.37 12.28
C GLY A 74 29.98 2.46 11.07
N ALA A 75 31.03 1.65 11.05
CA ALA A 75 31.31 0.70 9.97
C ALA A 75 30.22 -0.37 9.81
N VAL A 76 29.66 -0.88 10.91
CA VAL A 76 28.54 -1.83 10.89
C VAL A 76 27.28 -1.16 10.36
N GLN A 77 27.04 0.08 10.71
CA GLN A 77 25.87 0.83 10.25
C GLN A 77 25.97 1.18 8.76
N GLU A 78 27.15 1.57 8.30
CA GLU A 78 27.44 1.78 6.88
C GLU A 78 27.31 0.49 6.07
N ALA A 79 27.82 -0.63 6.57
CA ALA A 79 27.66 -1.93 5.93
C ALA A 79 26.18 -2.35 5.82
N ARG A 80 25.38 -2.11 6.86
CA ARG A 80 23.94 -2.38 6.83
C ARG A 80 23.20 -1.49 5.82
N GLN A 81 23.55 -0.22 5.73
CA GLN A 81 23.00 0.69 4.74
C GLN A 81 23.35 0.25 3.31
N LEU A 82 24.59 -0.16 3.07
CA LEU A 82 25.00 -0.68 1.76
C LEU A 82 24.26 -1.97 1.38
N LEU A 83 24.04 -2.86 2.34
CA LEU A 83 23.24 -4.08 2.10
C LEU A 83 21.78 -3.76 1.79
N ALA A 84 21.17 -2.87 2.57
CA ALA A 84 19.79 -2.42 2.34
C ALA A 84 19.63 -1.74 0.97
N LEU A 85 20.59 -0.90 0.57
CA LEU A 85 20.61 -0.29 -0.77
C LEU A 85 20.76 -1.31 -1.89
N ARG A 86 21.55 -2.36 -1.68
CA ARG A 86 21.69 -3.46 -2.66
C ARG A 86 20.41 -4.27 -2.81
N GLU A 87 19.76 -4.59 -1.69
CA GLU A 87 18.47 -5.29 -1.68
C GLU A 87 17.39 -4.46 -2.37
N GLU A 88 17.32 -3.16 -2.05
CA GLU A 88 16.38 -2.24 -2.70
C GLU A 88 16.66 -2.10 -4.19
N ASN A 89 17.93 -2.01 -4.58
CA ASN A 89 18.33 -1.94 -5.99
C ASN A 89 17.97 -3.25 -6.74
N ALA A 90 18.18 -4.40 -6.10
CA ALA A 90 17.78 -5.69 -6.66
C ALA A 90 16.26 -5.77 -6.84
N ARG A 91 15.51 -5.36 -5.84
CA ARG A 91 14.04 -5.32 -5.88
C ARG A 91 13.52 -4.37 -6.97
N LEU A 92 14.08 -3.16 -7.04
CA LEU A 92 13.70 -2.19 -8.08
C LEU A 92 14.01 -2.70 -9.49
N ARG A 93 15.10 -3.44 -9.67
CA ARG A 93 15.42 -4.08 -10.96
C ARG A 93 14.39 -5.15 -11.31
N GLU A 94 14.05 -6.01 -10.37
CA GLU A 94 13.04 -7.05 -10.56
C GLU A 94 11.66 -6.45 -10.88
N ASP A 95 11.26 -5.41 -10.15
CA ASP A 95 10.02 -4.67 -10.41
C ASP A 95 10.04 -4.01 -11.79
N ASN A 96 11.17 -3.42 -12.20
CA ASN A 96 11.32 -2.82 -13.52
C ASN A 96 11.24 -3.86 -14.64
N GLU A 97 11.87 -5.03 -14.46
CA GLU A 97 11.77 -6.13 -15.42
C GLU A 97 10.36 -6.69 -15.49
N ARG A 98 9.68 -6.80 -14.36
CA ARG A 98 8.28 -7.20 -14.30
C ARG A 98 7.38 -6.21 -15.04
N LEU A 99 7.54 -4.92 -14.78
CA LEU A 99 6.80 -3.86 -15.46
C LEU A 99 7.07 -3.86 -16.98
N ARG A 100 8.31 -4.05 -17.40
CA ARG A 100 8.65 -4.16 -18.83
C ARG A 100 7.97 -5.36 -19.49
N ARG A 101 7.93 -6.51 -18.82
CA ARG A 101 7.20 -7.69 -19.32
C ARG A 101 5.70 -7.42 -19.46
N TRP A 102 5.09 -6.79 -18.46
CA TRP A 102 3.69 -6.40 -18.53
C TRP A 102 3.42 -5.41 -19.64
N HIS A 103 4.29 -4.41 -19.80
CA HIS A 103 4.17 -3.44 -20.89
C HIS A 103 4.30 -4.09 -22.27
N ALA A 104 5.25 -4.98 -22.45
CA ALA A 104 5.38 -5.72 -23.70
C ALA A 104 4.17 -6.62 -24.00
N ALA A 105 3.63 -7.30 -22.99
CA ALA A 105 2.41 -8.09 -23.13
C ALA A 105 1.19 -7.22 -23.48
N ALA A 106 1.07 -6.04 -22.87
CA ALA A 106 0.00 -5.09 -23.19
C ALA A 106 0.07 -4.60 -24.65
N LEU A 107 1.26 -4.23 -25.12
CA LEU A 107 1.44 -3.82 -26.51
C LEU A 107 1.16 -4.97 -27.51
N ALA A 108 1.53 -6.19 -27.17
CA ALA A 108 1.22 -7.35 -28.00
C ALA A 108 -0.27 -7.62 -28.10
N LEU A 109 -0.99 -7.53 -26.95
CA LEU A 109 -2.45 -7.66 -26.92
C LEU A 109 -3.15 -6.53 -27.68
N GLU A 110 -2.66 -5.29 -27.55
CA GLU A 110 -3.19 -4.15 -28.31
C GLU A 110 -3.05 -4.36 -29.82
N ALA A 111 -1.88 -4.81 -30.28
CA ALA A 111 -1.65 -5.12 -31.66
C ALA A 111 -2.55 -6.27 -32.17
N GLU A 112 -2.76 -7.30 -31.34
CA GLU A 112 -3.66 -8.41 -31.66
C GLU A 112 -5.13 -7.95 -31.78
N VAL A 113 -5.59 -7.15 -30.81
CA VAL A 113 -6.93 -6.54 -30.85
C VAL A 113 -7.11 -5.69 -32.10
N ASP A 114 -6.13 -4.88 -32.47
CA ASP A 114 -6.20 -4.04 -33.67
C ASP A 114 -6.20 -4.87 -34.96
N MET A 115 -5.45 -5.97 -34.99
CA MET A 115 -5.47 -6.92 -36.09
C MET A 115 -6.88 -7.57 -36.23
N LEU A 116 -7.43 -8.06 -35.13
CA LEU A 116 -8.77 -8.67 -35.11
C LEU A 116 -9.86 -7.67 -35.51
N ARG A 117 -9.77 -6.42 -35.04
CA ARG A 117 -10.71 -5.34 -35.42
C ARG A 117 -10.66 -5.09 -36.94
N ARG A 118 -9.47 -5.03 -37.52
CA ARG A 118 -9.33 -4.87 -38.98
C ARG A 118 -9.90 -6.06 -39.75
N GLN A 119 -9.69 -7.29 -39.28
CA GLN A 119 -10.26 -8.48 -39.91
C GLN A 119 -11.79 -8.51 -39.87
N LEU A 120 -12.38 -8.04 -38.78
CA LEU A 120 -13.82 -7.99 -38.59
C LEU A 120 -14.46 -6.73 -39.22
N ALA A 121 -13.70 -5.86 -39.86
CA ALA A 121 -14.12 -4.52 -40.29
C ALA A 121 -14.85 -3.72 -39.16
N PHE A 122 -14.43 -3.97 -37.93
CA PHE A 122 -15.06 -3.34 -36.76
C PHE A 122 -14.62 -1.86 -36.69
N VAL A 123 -15.61 -0.97 -36.74
CA VAL A 123 -15.41 0.47 -36.49
C VAL A 123 -15.51 0.69 -34.99
N PRO A 124 -14.42 1.05 -34.29
CA PRO A 124 -14.49 1.32 -32.86
C PRO A 124 -15.43 2.51 -32.60
N GLU A 125 -16.29 2.36 -31.62
CA GLU A 125 -17.00 3.50 -31.07
C GLU A 125 -15.97 4.53 -30.57
N ALA A 126 -16.24 5.83 -30.83
CA ALA A 126 -15.28 6.90 -30.48
C ALA A 126 -14.81 6.76 -29.02
N ALA A 127 -13.52 6.97 -28.78
CA ALA A 127 -12.97 6.91 -27.44
C ALA A 127 -13.78 7.81 -26.50
N PRO A 128 -14.16 7.33 -25.31
CA PRO A 128 -14.99 8.10 -24.39
C PRO A 128 -14.28 9.40 -24.00
N ALA A 129 -14.92 10.54 -24.21
CA ALA A 129 -14.44 11.82 -23.72
C ALA A 129 -14.78 11.92 -22.22
N PHE A 130 -13.77 12.14 -21.40
CA PHE A 130 -13.96 12.35 -19.97
C PHE A 130 -13.98 13.86 -19.66
N HIS A 131 -14.94 14.26 -18.83
CA HIS A 131 -15.07 15.60 -18.31
C HIS A 131 -14.99 15.56 -16.79
N THR A 132 -14.07 16.30 -16.22
CA THR A 132 -13.90 16.34 -14.75
C THR A 132 -14.82 17.41 -14.17
N ALA A 133 -15.59 17.04 -13.15
CA ALA A 133 -16.51 17.95 -12.47
C ALA A 133 -16.36 17.85 -10.95
N ARG A 134 -16.46 19.00 -10.27
CA ARG A 134 -16.43 19.07 -8.81
C ARG A 134 -17.81 18.78 -8.23
N VAL A 135 -17.86 18.01 -7.17
CA VAL A 135 -19.07 17.79 -6.36
C VAL A 135 -19.29 19.03 -5.48
N VAL A 136 -20.48 19.61 -5.55
CA VAL A 136 -20.83 20.83 -4.80
C VAL A 136 -21.67 20.53 -3.57
N ALA A 137 -22.56 19.55 -3.71
CA ALA A 137 -23.43 19.14 -2.63
C ALA A 137 -23.82 17.68 -2.75
N ASP A 138 -23.99 17.02 -1.61
CA ASP A 138 -24.76 15.79 -1.53
C ASP A 138 -26.25 16.18 -1.62
N GLY A 139 -26.82 15.97 -2.78
CA GLY A 139 -28.24 16.23 -3.04
C GLY A 139 -29.17 15.14 -2.47
N GLY A 140 -28.63 14.30 -1.56
CA GLY A 140 -29.33 13.17 -0.97
C GLY A 140 -30.44 13.62 -0.03
N GLY A 141 -31.68 13.39 -0.43
CA GLY A 141 -32.83 13.39 0.46
C GLY A 141 -33.15 11.98 0.95
N THR A 142 -34.16 11.85 1.81
CA THR A 142 -34.63 10.56 2.35
C THR A 142 -35.03 9.56 1.29
N TYR A 143 -35.39 10.05 0.08
CA TYR A 143 -35.94 9.24 -1.02
C TYR A 143 -35.03 9.10 -2.24
N ALA A 144 -34.00 9.92 -2.39
CA ALA A 144 -33.09 9.86 -3.53
C ALA A 144 -31.65 10.12 -3.11
N ARG A 145 -30.74 9.24 -3.49
CA ARG A 145 -29.30 9.39 -3.28
C ARG A 145 -28.67 10.00 -4.53
N ALA A 146 -28.42 11.29 -4.50
CA ALA A 146 -27.89 12.01 -5.66
C ALA A 146 -26.82 13.01 -5.25
N LEU A 147 -25.91 13.32 -6.20
CA LEU A 147 -24.89 14.37 -6.07
C LEU A 147 -25.22 15.50 -7.02
N LEU A 148 -24.86 16.72 -6.62
CA LEU A 148 -24.87 17.89 -7.49
C LEU A 148 -23.45 18.22 -7.91
N LEU A 149 -23.24 18.33 -9.22
CA LEU A 149 -21.97 18.70 -9.82
C LEU A 149 -22.00 20.16 -10.27
N ALA A 150 -20.87 20.85 -10.13
CA ALA A 150 -20.65 22.20 -10.66
C ALA A 150 -20.22 22.12 -12.15
N ALA A 151 -20.99 21.47 -12.98
CA ALA A 151 -20.72 21.33 -14.41
C ALA A 151 -22.04 21.21 -15.18
N GLY A 152 -22.13 21.90 -16.30
CA GLY A 152 -23.29 21.91 -17.18
C GLY A 152 -22.93 21.61 -18.63
N PRO A 153 -23.81 21.92 -19.59
CA PRO A 153 -23.61 21.63 -21.00
C PRO A 153 -22.35 22.26 -21.58
N HIS A 154 -21.96 23.45 -21.11
CA HIS A 154 -20.71 24.12 -21.52
C HIS A 154 -19.44 23.39 -21.15
N HIS A 155 -19.53 22.48 -20.18
CA HIS A 155 -18.44 21.60 -19.75
C HIS A 155 -18.53 20.21 -20.42
N GLY A 156 -19.43 20.05 -21.41
CA GLY A 156 -19.64 18.78 -22.12
C GLY A 156 -20.50 17.77 -21.37
N VAL A 157 -21.10 18.14 -20.23
CA VAL A 157 -21.95 17.23 -19.45
C VAL A 157 -23.33 17.09 -20.12
N ARG A 158 -23.76 15.84 -20.30
CA ARG A 158 -25.03 15.48 -20.91
C ARG A 158 -25.79 14.48 -20.03
N LYS A 159 -27.11 14.54 -20.11
CA LYS A 159 -27.98 13.53 -19.49
C LYS A 159 -27.65 12.13 -19.99
N GLY A 160 -27.57 11.17 -19.09
CA GLY A 160 -27.26 9.80 -19.43
C GLY A 160 -25.78 9.42 -19.32
N GLN A 161 -24.88 10.37 -19.20
CA GLN A 161 -23.46 10.08 -18.98
C GLN A 161 -23.23 9.40 -17.63
N VAL A 162 -22.20 8.57 -17.59
CA VAL A 162 -21.77 7.84 -16.40
C VAL A 162 -20.80 8.70 -15.62
N ALA A 163 -20.95 8.74 -14.31
CA ALA A 163 -20.02 9.38 -13.41
C ALA A 163 -19.14 8.33 -12.72
N LEU A 164 -17.83 8.55 -12.78
CA LEU A 164 -16.80 7.69 -12.20
C LEU A 164 -15.96 8.47 -11.21
N ASP A 165 -15.46 7.81 -10.18
CA ASP A 165 -14.31 8.27 -9.40
C ASP A 165 -13.01 7.56 -9.87
N GLU A 166 -11.93 7.70 -9.11
CA GLU A 166 -10.65 7.04 -9.41
C GLU A 166 -10.71 5.52 -9.34
N ARG A 167 -11.71 4.95 -8.66
CA ARG A 167 -11.81 3.54 -8.32
C ARG A 167 -12.91 2.82 -9.07
N GLY A 168 -14.00 3.52 -9.40
CA GLY A 168 -15.11 2.86 -10.06
C GLY A 168 -16.35 3.73 -10.27
N LEU A 169 -17.46 3.04 -10.46
CA LEU A 169 -18.74 3.63 -10.79
C LEU A 169 -19.35 4.38 -9.61
N VAL A 170 -19.63 5.67 -9.80
CA VAL A 170 -20.34 6.53 -8.84
C VAL A 170 -21.85 6.54 -9.14
N GLY A 171 -22.24 6.71 -10.40
CA GLY A 171 -23.62 6.82 -10.77
C GLY A 171 -23.83 7.29 -12.20
N ARG A 172 -25.00 7.90 -12.47
CA ARG A 172 -25.40 8.38 -13.78
C ARG A 172 -26.02 9.77 -13.73
N VAL A 173 -25.70 10.61 -14.69
CA VAL A 173 -26.29 11.95 -14.84
C VAL A 173 -27.76 11.80 -15.24
N THR A 174 -28.67 12.27 -14.39
CA THR A 174 -30.12 12.24 -14.63
C THR A 174 -30.68 13.57 -15.11
N GLU A 175 -30.13 14.66 -14.63
CA GLU A 175 -30.57 16.03 -14.96
C GLU A 175 -29.37 16.92 -15.22
N VAL A 176 -29.52 17.85 -16.16
CA VAL A 176 -28.48 18.81 -16.50
C VAL A 176 -29.12 20.19 -16.55
N GLY A 177 -28.68 21.06 -15.66
CA GLY A 177 -29.03 22.49 -15.64
C GLY A 177 -27.97 23.33 -16.38
N ALA A 178 -28.14 24.65 -16.40
CA ALA A 178 -27.24 25.54 -17.12
C ALA A 178 -25.77 25.50 -16.59
N ARG A 179 -25.58 25.34 -15.26
CA ARG A 179 -24.27 25.35 -14.58
C ARG A 179 -24.07 24.16 -13.64
N SER A 180 -25.04 23.28 -13.56
CA SER A 180 -25.01 22.13 -12.64
C SER A 180 -25.57 20.89 -13.32
N ALA A 181 -25.19 19.73 -12.81
CA ALA A 181 -25.76 18.44 -13.20
C ALA A 181 -26.05 17.60 -11.96
N ARG A 182 -27.11 16.84 -12.01
CA ARG A 182 -27.48 15.87 -10.95
C ARG A 182 -27.05 14.49 -11.37
N VAL A 183 -26.30 13.83 -10.51
CA VAL A 183 -25.89 12.43 -10.65
C VAL A 183 -26.67 11.59 -9.66
N LEU A 184 -27.44 10.64 -10.15
CA LEU A 184 -28.07 9.62 -9.33
C LEU A 184 -27.02 8.57 -8.97
N LEU A 185 -26.85 8.30 -7.68
CA LEU A 185 -25.83 7.38 -7.18
C LEU A 185 -26.17 5.92 -7.50
N ALA A 186 -25.15 5.11 -7.63
CA ALA A 186 -25.28 3.66 -7.83
C ALA A 186 -26.02 2.95 -6.68
N THR A 187 -26.06 3.58 -5.49
CA THR A 187 -26.78 3.08 -4.31
C THR A 187 -28.24 3.49 -4.25
N ASP A 188 -28.69 4.41 -5.13
CA ASP A 188 -30.09 4.86 -5.13
C ASP A 188 -31.06 3.72 -5.50
N MET A 189 -32.20 3.65 -4.81
CA MET A 189 -33.21 2.59 -5.01
C MET A 189 -33.80 2.55 -6.41
N ASN A 190 -33.74 3.66 -7.17
CA ASN A 190 -34.19 3.73 -8.56
C ASN A 190 -33.10 3.37 -9.56
N MET A 191 -31.85 3.17 -9.09
CA MET A 191 -30.74 2.81 -9.95
C MET A 191 -30.74 1.30 -10.22
N ARG A 192 -30.76 0.96 -11.50
CA ARG A 192 -30.58 -0.41 -11.99
C ARG A 192 -29.46 -0.41 -13.00
N ILE A 193 -28.43 -1.18 -12.72
CA ILE A 193 -27.22 -1.22 -13.52
C ILE A 193 -26.99 -2.65 -13.99
N PRO A 194 -27.03 -2.90 -15.31
CA PRO A 194 -26.65 -4.19 -15.85
C PRO A 194 -25.16 -4.44 -15.58
N VAL A 195 -24.84 -5.57 -15.00
CA VAL A 195 -23.48 -5.93 -14.61
C VAL A 195 -23.13 -7.33 -15.10
N THR A 196 -21.82 -7.55 -15.23
CA THR A 196 -21.22 -8.85 -15.51
C THR A 196 -20.28 -9.21 -14.39
N LEU A 197 -20.38 -10.42 -13.91
CA LEU A 197 -19.47 -11.04 -12.97
C LEU A 197 -18.23 -11.53 -13.74
N GLU A 198 -17.04 -11.08 -13.40
CA GLU A 198 -15.84 -11.36 -14.22
C GLU A 198 -15.41 -12.83 -14.18
N GLY A 199 -15.55 -13.50 -13.06
CA GLY A 199 -15.17 -14.91 -12.88
C GLY A 199 -16.10 -15.86 -13.62
N SER A 200 -17.37 -15.83 -13.26
CA SER A 200 -18.41 -16.69 -13.84
C SER A 200 -18.91 -16.23 -15.20
N ARG A 201 -18.61 -14.99 -15.62
CA ARG A 201 -19.18 -14.29 -16.78
C ARG A 201 -20.72 -14.21 -16.76
N ALA A 202 -21.31 -14.44 -15.61
CA ALA A 202 -22.75 -14.34 -15.43
C ALA A 202 -23.20 -12.89 -15.53
N ARG A 203 -24.35 -12.69 -16.17
CA ARG A 203 -25.00 -11.38 -16.26
C ARG A 203 -25.99 -11.24 -15.13
N ALA A 204 -26.04 -10.06 -14.53
CA ALA A 204 -26.95 -9.76 -13.44
C ALA A 204 -27.35 -8.29 -13.46
N ILE A 205 -28.27 -7.92 -12.59
CA ILE A 205 -28.69 -6.54 -12.41
C ILE A 205 -28.32 -6.11 -10.98
N MET A 206 -27.49 -5.09 -10.85
CA MET A 206 -27.29 -4.40 -9.60
C MET A 206 -28.41 -3.41 -9.36
N VAL A 207 -29.04 -3.49 -8.18
CA VAL A 207 -30.13 -2.61 -7.75
C VAL A 207 -29.71 -1.88 -6.49
N GLY A 208 -29.84 -0.57 -6.50
CA GLY A 208 -29.57 0.25 -5.31
C GLY A 208 -30.60 -0.02 -4.21
N THR A 209 -30.19 0.20 -2.98
CA THR A 209 -31.00 -0.08 -1.78
C THR A 209 -31.20 1.16 -0.91
N ASN A 210 -30.71 2.32 -1.31
CA ASN A 210 -30.50 3.51 -0.49
C ASN A 210 -29.56 3.28 0.71
N GLY A 211 -29.03 2.09 0.87
CA GLY A 211 -27.98 1.73 1.83
C GLY A 211 -26.57 1.90 1.27
N ALA A 212 -25.58 1.44 2.01
CA ALA A 212 -24.19 1.48 1.58
C ALA A 212 -23.88 0.47 0.48
N ARG A 213 -24.62 -0.65 0.42
CA ARG A 213 -24.39 -1.77 -0.50
C ARG A 213 -25.62 -2.02 -1.35
N PRO A 214 -25.50 -1.86 -2.68
CA PRO A 214 -26.51 -2.33 -3.64
C PRO A 214 -26.63 -3.85 -3.61
N ARG A 215 -27.77 -4.36 -4.05
CA ARG A 215 -28.03 -5.80 -4.16
C ARG A 215 -27.86 -6.28 -5.59
N LEU A 216 -27.41 -7.52 -5.73
CA LEU A 216 -27.38 -8.21 -6.98
C LEU A 216 -28.71 -8.97 -7.18
N GLN A 217 -29.27 -8.91 -8.38
CA GLN A 217 -30.53 -9.58 -8.76
C GLN A 217 -30.44 -10.15 -10.17
N HIS A 218 -31.32 -11.10 -10.49
CA HIS A 218 -31.51 -11.62 -11.85
C HIS A 218 -30.25 -12.23 -12.49
N TRP A 219 -29.52 -13.06 -11.75
CA TRP A 219 -28.46 -13.89 -12.32
C TRP A 219 -29.04 -15.22 -12.84
N PRO A 220 -28.38 -15.91 -13.79
CA PRO A 220 -28.85 -17.17 -14.34
C PRO A 220 -28.95 -18.27 -13.27
N GLU A 221 -29.95 -19.09 -13.37
CA GLU A 221 -30.11 -20.28 -12.53
C GLU A 221 -28.91 -21.21 -12.69
N GLY A 222 -28.41 -21.73 -11.57
CA GLY A 222 -27.23 -22.61 -11.54
C GLY A 222 -25.89 -21.91 -11.48
N THR A 223 -25.81 -20.56 -11.58
CA THR A 223 -24.60 -19.79 -11.41
C THR A 223 -24.73 -18.92 -10.18
N LEU A 224 -24.19 -19.38 -9.04
CA LEU A 224 -24.20 -18.58 -7.83
C LEU A 224 -23.02 -17.60 -7.87
N PRO A 225 -23.25 -16.29 -7.61
CA PRO A 225 -22.17 -15.31 -7.47
C PRO A 225 -21.21 -15.72 -6.35
N GLU A 226 -19.92 -15.72 -6.62
CA GLU A 226 -18.92 -16.09 -5.63
C GLU A 226 -18.53 -14.90 -4.73
N GLU A 227 -18.20 -15.20 -3.47
CA GLU A 227 -17.70 -14.18 -2.53
C GLU A 227 -16.38 -13.58 -3.06
N GLY A 228 -16.33 -12.24 -3.14
CA GLY A 228 -15.15 -11.53 -3.64
C GLY A 228 -15.04 -11.45 -5.16
N GLU A 229 -15.99 -12.02 -5.91
CA GLU A 229 -15.99 -11.93 -7.38
C GLU A 229 -16.15 -10.49 -7.85
N ARG A 230 -15.32 -10.08 -8.82
CA ARG A 230 -15.36 -8.71 -9.36
C ARG A 230 -16.60 -8.52 -10.25
N VAL A 231 -17.16 -7.32 -10.13
CA VAL A 231 -18.34 -6.90 -10.85
C VAL A 231 -18.00 -5.70 -11.73
N VAL A 232 -18.33 -5.78 -13.00
CA VAL A 232 -18.16 -4.71 -13.99
C VAL A 232 -19.49 -4.42 -14.68
N THR A 233 -19.63 -3.22 -15.27
CA THR A 233 -20.82 -2.88 -16.05
C THR A 233 -20.93 -3.74 -17.31
N SER A 234 -22.17 -4.05 -17.70
CA SER A 234 -22.50 -4.71 -18.97
C SER A 234 -23.03 -3.67 -19.97
N ALA A 235 -22.76 -3.88 -21.27
CA ALA A 235 -23.28 -3.04 -22.35
C ALA A 235 -24.79 -3.25 -22.65
N GLU A 236 -25.47 -4.04 -21.86
CA GLU A 236 -26.90 -4.34 -22.10
C GLU A 236 -27.73 -3.05 -22.06
N ALA A 237 -28.66 -2.98 -22.97
CA ALA A 237 -29.60 -1.85 -23.17
C ALA A 237 -28.92 -0.50 -23.47
N ASN A 238 -27.61 -0.46 -23.82
CA ASN A 238 -26.85 0.77 -24.07
C ASN A 238 -26.91 1.79 -22.90
N ALA A 239 -27.23 1.30 -21.70
CA ALA A 239 -27.39 2.15 -20.54
C ALA A 239 -26.06 2.58 -19.93
N PHE A 240 -25.05 1.72 -20.01
CA PHE A 240 -23.71 1.92 -19.48
C PHE A 240 -22.68 1.38 -20.47
N PRO A 241 -21.51 2.03 -20.62
CA PRO A 241 -20.36 1.42 -21.27
C PRO A 241 -20.00 0.11 -20.56
N SER A 242 -19.58 -0.90 -21.30
CA SER A 242 -19.15 -2.18 -20.72
C SER A 242 -17.78 -2.07 -20.05
N GLY A 243 -17.56 -2.91 -19.03
CA GLY A 243 -16.24 -3.06 -18.43
C GLY A 243 -15.85 -2.00 -17.40
N LEU A 244 -16.76 -1.10 -17.01
CA LEU A 244 -16.47 -0.14 -15.94
C LEU A 244 -16.44 -0.86 -14.59
N PRO A 245 -15.43 -0.65 -13.75
CA PRO A 245 -15.34 -1.30 -12.45
C PRO A 245 -16.45 -0.79 -11.52
N VAL A 246 -17.18 -1.74 -10.91
CA VAL A 246 -18.29 -1.46 -10.00
C VAL A 246 -17.91 -1.81 -8.56
N GLY A 247 -17.51 -3.05 -8.30
CA GLY A 247 -17.22 -3.52 -6.97
C GLY A 247 -16.91 -5.00 -6.90
N VAL A 248 -17.12 -5.58 -5.74
CA VAL A 248 -16.99 -7.03 -5.48
C VAL A 248 -18.24 -7.57 -4.81
N VAL A 249 -18.57 -8.82 -5.10
CA VAL A 249 -19.68 -9.54 -4.46
C VAL A 249 -19.37 -9.78 -3.00
N ARG A 250 -20.36 -9.53 -2.12
CA ARG A 250 -20.34 -9.84 -0.70
C ARG A 250 -21.60 -10.56 -0.28
N TRP A 251 -21.43 -11.70 0.35
CA TRP A 251 -22.53 -12.40 0.98
C TRP A 251 -22.72 -11.87 2.40
N SER A 252 -23.84 -11.22 2.64
CA SER A 252 -24.28 -10.82 3.98
C SER A 252 -25.18 -11.91 4.56
N ALA A 253 -25.53 -11.82 5.84
CA ALA A 253 -26.55 -12.68 6.47
C ALA A 253 -27.93 -12.54 5.79
N SER A 254 -28.10 -11.62 4.86
CA SER A 254 -29.26 -11.49 3.98
C SER A 254 -29.24 -12.55 2.88
N VAL A 255 -30.42 -12.96 2.45
CA VAL A 255 -30.64 -14.04 1.44
C VAL A 255 -30.11 -13.68 0.04
N ALA A 256 -29.75 -12.43 -0.23
CA ALA A 256 -29.29 -11.96 -1.53
C ALA A 256 -27.86 -11.39 -1.46
N PRO A 257 -26.99 -11.66 -2.45
CA PRO A 257 -25.66 -11.10 -2.51
C PRO A 257 -25.72 -9.58 -2.70
N GLU A 258 -24.83 -8.90 -1.98
CA GLU A 258 -24.63 -7.45 -2.02
C GLU A 258 -23.36 -7.12 -2.80
N ILE A 259 -23.21 -5.87 -3.23
CA ILE A 259 -22.00 -5.40 -3.90
C ILE A 259 -21.31 -4.36 -3.03
N GLU A 260 -20.08 -4.63 -2.66
CA GLU A 260 -19.20 -3.63 -2.08
C GLU A 260 -18.58 -2.81 -3.20
N LEU A 261 -19.00 -1.55 -3.31
CA LEU A 261 -18.55 -0.67 -4.38
C LEU A 261 -17.07 -0.30 -4.23
N PHE A 262 -16.36 -0.18 -5.34
CA PHE A 262 -15.00 0.38 -5.35
C PHE A 262 -15.01 1.88 -5.11
N ALA A 263 -16.00 2.58 -5.65
CA ALA A 263 -16.17 4.02 -5.47
C ALA A 263 -16.49 4.37 -4.00
N ARG A 264 -15.83 5.40 -3.48
CA ARG A 264 -16.10 5.92 -2.14
C ARG A 264 -17.13 7.03 -2.20
N LEU A 265 -18.40 6.66 -2.10
CA LEU A 265 -19.52 7.59 -2.22
C LEU A 265 -19.63 8.58 -1.04
N ASP A 266 -18.94 8.33 0.05
CA ASP A 266 -18.89 9.16 1.27
C ASP A 266 -17.85 10.30 1.19
N ARG A 267 -16.93 10.27 0.22
CA ARG A 267 -15.81 11.22 0.08
C ARG A 267 -15.55 11.60 -1.37
N LEU A 268 -16.59 12.04 -2.05
CA LEU A 268 -16.49 12.44 -3.46
C LEU A 268 -16.29 13.95 -3.57
N ASP A 269 -15.07 14.38 -3.90
CA ASP A 269 -14.77 15.77 -4.19
C ASP A 269 -14.86 16.07 -5.69
N VAL A 270 -14.48 15.08 -6.51
CA VAL A 270 -14.38 15.18 -7.96
C VAL A 270 -14.85 13.90 -8.62
N VAL A 271 -15.58 14.02 -9.70
CA VAL A 271 -15.98 12.91 -10.59
C VAL A 271 -15.60 13.23 -12.04
N ARG A 272 -15.44 12.18 -12.84
CA ARG A 272 -15.20 12.28 -14.28
C ARG A 272 -16.22 11.48 -15.06
#